data_13b0d1d3a0a4b6b0a273899c45530692
#
_entry.id   13b0d1d3a0a4b6b0a273899c45530692
#
_cell.length_a   1.000
_cell.length_b   1.000
_cell.length_c   1.000
_cell.angle_alpha   90.00
_cell.angle_beta   90.00
_cell.angle_gamma   90.00
#
_symmetry.space_group_name_H-M   'P 1'
#
loop_
_entity.id
_entity.type
_entity.pdbx_description
1 polymer ?
#
loop_
_entity_poly.entity_id
_entity_poly.type
_entity_poly.pdbx_seq_one_letter_code
_entity_poly.pdbx_strand_id
1 'polypeptide(L)'
;VAPPRADLVELRVLDGPNLYFPRPAVKLTIGVGGWLGVPEERLSAAMERAGVSGRPGRHGSDQRRRTVARLAARLTSRLATASGVRLAVRSRPGPEPDQVVVAFPWRRRGAAEALGHEVAPLLDSAGGRRSVDRLLAEAAGRVEAVEPGDEPIVPDPDTPVVSVTGTNGKTTTVRLLAHIVRSADRSVAYSSTDGVYRDDGDLIEEGDYSGFGGAARALAEEPDVAVLETARGGILLRGIG
;
A
#
# COMPACT_ATOMS: atom_id res chain seq x y z
N VAL A 1 -32.66 3.89 13.18
CA VAL A 1 -31.27 4.37 13.36
C VAL A 1 -30.57 4.22 12.03
N ALA A 2 -29.98 5.30 11.49
CA ALA A 2 -29.25 5.28 10.24
C ALA A 2 -28.10 4.24 10.28
N PRO A 3 -27.71 3.63 9.13
CA PRO A 3 -26.56 2.74 9.09
C PRO A 3 -25.29 3.51 9.49
N PRO A 4 -24.29 2.83 10.11
CA PRO A 4 -23.01 3.45 10.39
C PRO A 4 -22.34 3.82 9.07
N ARG A 5 -21.82 5.02 8.97
CA ARG A 5 -21.14 5.47 7.76
C ARG A 5 -19.67 5.11 7.76
N ALA A 6 -19.19 4.71 6.60
CA ALA A 6 -17.79 4.56 6.27
C ALA A 6 -17.53 5.26 4.93
N ASP A 7 -16.44 6.00 4.85
CA ASP A 7 -16.04 6.75 3.65
C ASP A 7 -14.59 6.48 3.30
N LEU A 8 -14.30 6.43 2.01
CA LEU A 8 -12.92 6.28 1.53
C LEU A 8 -12.25 7.66 1.54
N VAL A 9 -11.38 7.88 2.53
CA VAL A 9 -10.61 9.13 2.67
C VAL A 9 -9.47 9.18 1.65
N GLU A 10 -8.78 8.04 1.46
CA GLU A 10 -7.65 7.95 0.54
C GLU A 10 -7.49 6.54 0.01
N LEU A 11 -7.21 6.43 -1.29
CA LEU A 11 -6.70 5.23 -1.93
C LEU A 11 -5.31 5.56 -2.51
N ARG A 12 -4.31 4.79 -2.14
CA ARG A 12 -2.97 4.88 -2.73
C ARG A 12 -2.58 3.56 -3.34
N VAL A 13 -2.09 3.61 -4.56
CA VAL A 13 -1.39 2.49 -5.19
C VAL A 13 0.10 2.65 -4.90
N LEU A 14 0.66 1.66 -4.25
CA LEU A 14 2.08 1.55 -3.92
C LEU A 14 2.69 0.59 -4.95
N ASP A 15 3.56 1.11 -5.79
CA ASP A 15 4.05 0.39 -6.97
C ASP A 15 5.22 -0.57 -6.64
N GLY A 16 5.86 -0.41 -5.47
CA GLY A 16 6.96 -1.25 -5.01
C GLY A 16 6.81 -1.79 -3.59
N PRO A 17 7.85 -2.46 -3.03
CA PRO A 17 7.92 -2.84 -1.63
C PRO A 17 7.62 -1.66 -0.70
N ASN A 18 6.86 -1.90 0.35
CA ASN A 18 6.30 -0.83 1.18
C ASN A 18 6.13 -1.28 2.64
N LEU A 19 5.58 -0.40 3.49
CA LEU A 19 5.39 -0.68 4.93
C LEU A 19 4.45 -1.85 5.22
N TYR A 20 3.64 -2.25 4.26
CA TYR A 20 2.63 -3.30 4.44
C TYR A 20 3.08 -4.63 3.84
N PHE A 21 3.74 -4.60 2.68
CA PHE A 21 4.13 -5.79 1.92
C PHE A 21 5.49 -5.60 1.24
N PRO A 22 6.30 -6.68 1.09
CA PRO A 22 7.54 -6.66 0.31
C PRO A 22 7.26 -6.71 -1.23
N ARG A 23 6.13 -6.16 -1.67
CA ARG A 23 5.65 -6.14 -3.05
C ARG A 23 4.59 -5.04 -3.22
N PRO A 24 4.22 -4.68 -4.45
CA PRO A 24 3.17 -3.70 -4.72
C PRO A 24 1.89 -3.95 -3.92
N ALA A 25 1.29 -2.88 -3.42
CA ALA A 25 0.08 -2.95 -2.61
C ALA A 25 -0.83 -1.73 -2.82
N VAL A 26 -2.12 -1.91 -2.56
CA VAL A 26 -3.05 -0.81 -2.37
C VAL A 26 -3.15 -0.53 -0.86
N LYS A 27 -3.10 0.74 -0.50
CA LYS A 27 -3.38 1.24 0.85
C LYS A 27 -4.66 2.06 0.81
N LEU A 28 -5.61 1.70 1.64
CA LEU A 28 -6.85 2.45 1.88
C LEU A 28 -6.78 3.12 3.24
N THR A 29 -7.18 4.38 3.32
CA THR A 29 -7.53 5.07 4.56
C THR A 29 -9.03 5.26 4.55
N ILE A 30 -9.72 4.72 5.54
CA ILE A 30 -11.18 4.69 5.61
C ILE A 30 -11.63 5.42 6.86
N GLY A 31 -12.48 6.42 6.71
CA GLY A 31 -13.21 7.08 7.78
C GLY A 31 -14.27 6.12 8.34
N VAL A 32 -14.24 5.88 9.64
CA VAL A 32 -15.09 4.92 10.32
C VAL A 32 -15.76 5.48 11.58
N GLY A 33 -15.83 6.80 11.71
CA GLY A 33 -16.42 7.47 12.86
C GLY A 33 -17.82 6.96 13.19
N GLY A 34 -18.64 6.71 12.17
CA GLY A 34 -19.97 6.11 12.32
C GLY A 34 -19.94 4.72 12.96
N TRP A 35 -18.93 3.90 12.66
CA TRP A 35 -18.74 2.55 13.22
C TRP A 35 -18.22 2.55 14.65
N LEU A 36 -17.42 3.55 14.99
CA LEU A 36 -16.92 3.69 16.37
C LEU A 36 -18.02 4.08 17.35
N GLY A 37 -19.08 4.74 16.84
CA GLY A 37 -20.23 5.21 17.62
C GLY A 37 -21.40 4.21 17.74
N VAL A 38 -21.41 3.06 17.03
CA VAL A 38 -22.55 2.14 17.12
C VAL A 38 -22.63 1.38 18.43
N PRO A 39 -23.81 0.94 18.90
CA PRO A 39 -23.95 0.03 20.03
C PRO A 39 -23.14 -1.27 19.85
N GLU A 40 -22.71 -1.88 20.96
CA GLU A 40 -21.91 -3.12 20.94
C GLU A 40 -22.60 -4.26 20.21
N GLU A 41 -23.89 -4.42 20.41
CA GLU A 41 -24.71 -5.48 19.80
C GLU A 41 -24.71 -5.33 18.26
N ARG A 42 -24.75 -4.11 17.78
CA ARG A 42 -24.76 -3.85 16.34
C ARG A 42 -23.41 -4.17 15.69
N LEU A 43 -22.32 -3.80 16.34
CA LEU A 43 -20.98 -4.14 15.88
C LEU A 43 -20.76 -5.66 15.94
N SER A 44 -21.18 -6.32 17.04
CA SER A 44 -21.10 -7.77 17.20
C SER A 44 -21.85 -8.51 16.11
N ALA A 45 -23.08 -8.08 15.79
CA ALA A 45 -23.87 -8.66 14.71
C ALA A 45 -23.21 -8.47 13.31
N ALA A 46 -22.58 -7.34 13.07
CA ALA A 46 -21.83 -7.11 11.83
C ALA A 46 -20.57 -7.99 11.74
N MET A 47 -19.84 -8.14 12.86
CA MET A 47 -18.69 -9.02 12.98
C MET A 47 -19.07 -10.47 12.69
N GLU A 48 -20.13 -10.98 13.32
CA GLU A 48 -20.63 -12.33 13.12
C GLU A 48 -20.95 -12.60 11.64
N ARG A 49 -21.75 -11.73 11.01
CA ARG A 49 -22.10 -11.85 9.58
C ARG A 49 -20.88 -11.80 8.66
N ALA A 50 -19.84 -11.02 9.02
CA ALA A 50 -18.61 -10.96 8.25
C ALA A 50 -17.64 -12.12 8.55
N GLY A 51 -17.87 -12.89 9.60
CA GLY A 51 -16.98 -13.95 10.08
C GLY A 51 -15.74 -13.41 10.79
N VAL A 52 -15.92 -12.38 11.64
CA VAL A 52 -14.88 -11.80 12.49
C VAL A 52 -15.11 -12.23 13.94
N SER A 53 -14.14 -12.93 14.51
CA SER A 53 -14.19 -13.40 15.89
C SER A 53 -13.67 -12.34 16.89
N GLY A 54 -14.08 -12.44 18.15
CA GLY A 54 -13.61 -11.63 19.26
C GLY A 54 -14.63 -10.62 19.77
N ARG A 55 -14.20 -9.79 20.72
CA ARG A 55 -15.06 -8.78 21.35
C ARG A 55 -15.04 -7.47 20.56
N PRO A 56 -16.17 -6.73 20.49
CA PRO A 56 -16.27 -5.47 19.74
C PRO A 56 -15.40 -4.34 20.34
N GLY A 57 -15.13 -4.40 21.64
CA GLY A 57 -14.45 -3.33 22.38
C GLY A 57 -15.41 -2.22 22.83
N ARG A 58 -15.09 -1.56 23.94
CA ARG A 58 -15.86 -0.44 24.49
C ARG A 58 -15.76 0.79 23.58
N HIS A 59 -16.76 1.66 23.62
CA HIS A 59 -16.71 2.98 23.00
C HIS A 59 -15.42 3.72 23.34
N GLY A 60 -14.79 4.37 22.37
CA GLY A 60 -13.58 5.16 22.52
C GLY A 60 -12.29 4.35 22.77
N SER A 61 -12.36 3.01 22.84
CA SER A 61 -11.17 2.20 23.09
C SER A 61 -10.39 1.86 21.83
N ASP A 62 -9.08 1.71 21.96
CA ASP A 62 -8.22 1.18 20.89
C ASP A 62 -8.64 -0.22 20.42
N GLN A 63 -9.17 -1.03 21.33
CA GLN A 63 -9.71 -2.34 20.97
C GLN A 63 -10.84 -2.22 19.97
N ARG A 64 -11.72 -1.23 20.12
CA ARG A 64 -12.81 -0.99 19.18
C ARG A 64 -12.29 -0.57 17.81
N ARG A 65 -11.33 0.34 17.77
CA ARG A 65 -10.65 0.76 16.50
C ARG A 65 -10.03 -0.44 15.78
N ARG A 66 -9.29 -1.29 16.51
CA ARG A 66 -8.71 -2.52 15.97
C ARG A 66 -9.78 -3.50 15.47
N THR A 67 -10.90 -3.59 16.15
CA THR A 67 -12.01 -4.47 15.75
C THR A 67 -12.66 -3.98 14.45
N VAL A 68 -12.90 -2.67 14.31
CA VAL A 68 -13.44 -2.10 13.08
C VAL A 68 -12.42 -2.26 11.92
N ALA A 69 -11.14 -2.08 12.19
CA ALA A 69 -10.08 -2.34 11.20
C ALA A 69 -10.09 -3.81 10.73
N ARG A 70 -10.23 -4.77 11.65
CA ARG A 70 -10.36 -6.21 11.30
C ARG A 70 -11.63 -6.51 10.52
N LEU A 71 -12.75 -5.85 10.84
CA LEU A 71 -13.99 -5.99 10.08
C LEU A 71 -13.80 -5.52 8.64
N ALA A 72 -13.22 -4.35 8.44
CA ALA A 72 -12.89 -3.82 7.10
C ALA A 72 -11.96 -4.78 6.34
N ALA A 73 -10.89 -5.27 6.98
CA ALA A 73 -9.97 -6.23 6.35
C ALA A 73 -10.64 -7.54 5.99
N ARG A 74 -11.54 -8.05 6.83
CA ARG A 74 -12.27 -9.28 6.56
C ARG A 74 -13.21 -9.14 5.37
N LEU A 75 -13.93 -8.02 5.29
CA LEU A 75 -14.78 -7.71 4.15
C LEU A 75 -13.97 -7.56 2.86
N THR A 76 -12.82 -6.89 2.92
CA THR A 76 -11.88 -6.76 1.79
C THR A 76 -11.41 -8.15 1.31
N SER A 77 -11.00 -9.03 2.22
CA SER A 77 -10.57 -10.39 1.88
C SER A 77 -11.69 -11.22 1.25
N ARG A 78 -12.92 -11.09 1.75
CA ARG A 78 -14.08 -11.79 1.19
C ARG A 78 -14.48 -11.22 -0.17
N LEU A 79 -14.40 -9.90 -0.35
CA LEU A 79 -14.64 -9.26 -1.64
C LEU A 79 -13.63 -9.76 -2.68
N ALA A 80 -12.34 -9.76 -2.33
CA ALA A 80 -11.30 -10.30 -3.22
C ALA A 80 -11.58 -11.75 -3.62
N THR A 81 -11.99 -12.58 -2.64
CA THR A 81 -12.36 -13.98 -2.93
C THR A 81 -13.58 -14.10 -3.84
N ALA A 82 -14.59 -13.25 -3.63
CA ALA A 82 -15.78 -13.20 -4.47
C ALA A 82 -15.45 -12.73 -5.90
N SER A 83 -14.43 -11.87 -6.08
CA SER A 83 -13.89 -11.45 -7.38
C SER A 83 -12.82 -12.42 -7.94
N GLY A 84 -12.76 -13.65 -7.48
CA GLY A 84 -11.85 -14.67 -8.00
C GLY A 84 -10.39 -14.58 -7.54
N VAL A 85 -10.05 -13.70 -6.59
CA VAL A 85 -8.67 -13.46 -6.15
C VAL A 85 -8.49 -13.73 -4.66
N ARG A 86 -7.41 -14.44 -4.29
CA ARG A 86 -7.01 -14.61 -2.88
C ARG A 86 -5.91 -13.63 -2.52
N LEU A 87 -6.20 -12.74 -1.58
CA LEU A 87 -5.27 -11.71 -1.12
C LEU A 87 -4.99 -11.83 0.37
N ALA A 88 -3.73 -11.60 0.75
CA ALA A 88 -3.40 -11.27 2.13
C ALA A 88 -3.83 -9.83 2.42
N VAL A 89 -4.61 -9.61 3.46
CA VAL A 89 -5.07 -8.28 3.85
C VAL A 89 -4.51 -7.93 5.21
N ARG A 90 -3.93 -6.75 5.34
CA ARG A 90 -3.44 -6.19 6.61
C ARG A 90 -4.30 -4.99 6.99
N SER A 91 -4.52 -4.80 8.29
CA SER A 91 -5.24 -3.64 8.79
C SER A 91 -4.71 -3.17 10.14
N ARG A 92 -4.90 -1.88 10.40
CA ARG A 92 -4.55 -1.24 11.67
C ARG A 92 -5.39 0.02 11.88
N PRO A 93 -5.46 0.58 13.11
CA PRO A 93 -5.92 1.94 13.32
C PRO A 93 -5.18 2.93 12.43
N GLY A 94 -5.88 3.91 11.91
CA GLY A 94 -5.35 4.99 11.08
C GLY A 94 -4.61 6.06 11.88
N PRO A 95 -4.03 7.07 11.20
CA PRO A 95 -3.38 8.19 11.87
C PRO A 95 -4.36 9.02 12.70
N GLU A 96 -5.57 9.22 12.20
CA GLU A 96 -6.61 9.94 12.93
C GLU A 96 -7.46 8.99 13.78
N PRO A 97 -8.06 9.49 14.88
CA PRO A 97 -8.85 8.67 15.81
C PRO A 97 -10.03 7.93 15.17
N ASP A 98 -10.63 8.49 14.15
CA ASP A 98 -11.79 7.97 13.43
C ASP A 98 -11.45 7.24 12.12
N GLN A 99 -10.16 6.94 11.89
CA GLN A 99 -9.70 6.27 10.68
C GLN A 99 -9.15 4.87 10.96
N VAL A 100 -9.26 4.03 9.96
CA VAL A 100 -8.56 2.74 9.86
C VAL A 100 -7.82 2.65 8.53
N VAL A 101 -6.75 1.87 8.53
CA VAL A 101 -5.98 1.56 7.32
C VAL A 101 -6.18 0.10 6.97
N VAL A 102 -6.47 -0.17 5.70
CA VAL A 102 -6.49 -1.50 5.10
C VAL A 102 -5.50 -1.52 3.95
N ALA A 103 -4.69 -2.58 3.86
CA ALA A 103 -3.77 -2.74 2.75
C ALA A 103 -3.79 -4.18 2.22
N PHE A 104 -3.62 -4.31 0.91
CA PHE A 104 -3.56 -5.60 0.22
C PHE A 104 -2.64 -5.53 -1.00
N PRO A 105 -1.94 -6.62 -1.37
CA PRO A 105 -1.08 -6.62 -2.55
C PRO A 105 -1.91 -6.62 -3.83
N TRP A 106 -1.32 -6.13 -4.92
CA TRP A 106 -1.96 -6.12 -6.22
C TRP A 106 -1.06 -6.71 -7.32
N ARG A 107 -1.70 -7.15 -8.40
CA ARG A 107 -1.06 -7.65 -9.62
C ARG A 107 -1.59 -6.96 -10.88
N ARG A 108 -2.81 -6.46 -10.84
CA ARG A 108 -3.47 -5.71 -11.90
C ARG A 108 -4.01 -4.43 -11.30
N ARG A 109 -3.53 -3.29 -11.80
CA ARG A 109 -3.77 -1.97 -11.21
C ARG A 109 -5.24 -1.60 -11.19
N GLY A 110 -5.92 -1.69 -12.34
CA GLY A 110 -7.33 -1.29 -12.47
C GLY A 110 -8.24 -2.14 -11.59
N ALA A 111 -8.05 -3.47 -11.58
CA ALA A 111 -8.82 -4.38 -10.72
C ALA A 111 -8.58 -4.10 -9.23
N ALA A 112 -7.37 -3.76 -8.84
CA ALA A 112 -7.04 -3.46 -7.45
C ALA A 112 -7.62 -2.12 -6.98
N GLU A 113 -7.58 -1.10 -7.82
CA GLU A 113 -8.24 0.19 -7.56
C GLU A 113 -9.75 0.02 -7.44
N ALA A 114 -10.38 -0.71 -8.37
CA ALA A 114 -11.81 -1.02 -8.32
C ALA A 114 -12.18 -1.75 -7.02
N LEU A 115 -11.42 -2.79 -6.64
CA LEU A 115 -11.62 -3.49 -5.37
C LEU A 115 -11.47 -2.53 -4.18
N GLY A 116 -10.49 -1.65 -4.19
CA GLY A 116 -10.27 -0.67 -3.15
C GLY A 116 -11.44 0.31 -2.98
N HIS A 117 -12.00 0.78 -4.07
CA HIS A 117 -13.16 1.68 -4.07
C HIS A 117 -14.43 1.03 -3.50
N GLU A 118 -14.58 -0.28 -3.63
CA GLU A 118 -15.75 -1.02 -3.11
C GLU A 118 -15.69 -1.29 -1.60
N VAL A 119 -14.53 -1.17 -0.95
CA VAL A 119 -14.38 -1.54 0.47
C VAL A 119 -15.19 -0.65 1.41
N ALA A 120 -15.12 0.68 1.25
CA ALA A 120 -15.85 1.59 2.12
C ALA A 120 -17.38 1.49 1.94
N PRO A 121 -17.95 1.47 0.72
CA PRO A 121 -19.36 1.21 0.50
C PRO A 121 -19.83 -0.15 1.04
N LEU A 122 -19.02 -1.18 0.92
CA LEU A 122 -19.32 -2.50 1.46
C LEU A 122 -19.37 -2.50 2.99
N LEU A 123 -18.40 -1.84 3.63
CA LEU A 123 -18.38 -1.67 5.08
C LEU A 123 -19.59 -0.87 5.56
N ASP A 124 -19.95 0.22 4.89
CA ASP A 124 -21.14 1.02 5.17
C ASP A 124 -22.42 0.16 5.14
N SER A 125 -22.58 -0.63 4.08
CA SER A 125 -23.72 -1.50 3.89
C SER A 125 -23.78 -2.69 4.86
N ALA A 126 -22.64 -3.19 5.33
CA ALA A 126 -22.54 -4.34 6.24
C ALA A 126 -23.18 -4.07 7.62
N GLY A 127 -23.37 -2.81 8.00
CA GLY A 127 -24.14 -2.42 9.20
C GLY A 127 -25.65 -2.53 9.08
N GLY A 128 -26.17 -2.76 7.87
CA GLY A 128 -27.59 -2.87 7.57
C GLY A 128 -28.16 -4.28 7.74
N ARG A 129 -29.36 -4.49 7.21
CA ARG A 129 -30.08 -5.78 7.29
C ARG A 129 -29.82 -6.71 6.09
N ARG A 130 -29.17 -6.21 5.04
CA ARG A 130 -28.90 -6.99 3.83
C ARG A 130 -27.88 -8.09 4.13
N SER A 131 -28.01 -9.23 3.45
CA SER A 131 -27.02 -10.30 3.52
C SER A 131 -25.65 -9.81 3.05
N VAL A 132 -24.61 -10.09 3.83
CA VAL A 132 -23.23 -9.76 3.48
C VAL A 132 -22.80 -10.48 2.20
N ASP A 133 -23.23 -11.73 2.00
CA ASP A 133 -22.91 -12.49 0.77
C ASP A 133 -23.49 -11.84 -0.48
N ARG A 134 -24.73 -11.31 -0.41
CA ARG A 134 -25.32 -10.59 -1.51
C ARG A 134 -24.60 -9.28 -1.80
N LEU A 135 -24.22 -8.54 -0.77
CA LEU A 135 -23.44 -7.30 -0.91
C LEU A 135 -22.08 -7.57 -1.56
N LEU A 136 -21.43 -8.66 -1.16
CA LEU A 136 -20.15 -9.10 -1.73
C LEU A 136 -20.29 -9.48 -3.20
N ALA A 137 -21.33 -10.23 -3.57
CA ALA A 137 -21.59 -10.60 -4.97
C ALA A 137 -21.82 -9.38 -5.86
N GLU A 138 -22.63 -8.42 -5.38
CA GLU A 138 -22.89 -7.16 -6.10
C GLU A 138 -21.61 -6.32 -6.26
N ALA A 139 -20.79 -6.20 -5.22
CA ALA A 139 -19.51 -5.50 -5.27
C ALA A 139 -18.49 -6.21 -6.17
N ALA A 140 -18.42 -7.55 -6.10
CA ALA A 140 -17.55 -8.34 -6.98
C ALA A 140 -17.90 -8.16 -8.46
N GLY A 141 -19.18 -8.16 -8.81
CA GLY A 141 -19.61 -7.88 -10.18
C GLY A 141 -19.17 -6.49 -10.68
N ARG A 142 -19.11 -5.48 -9.80
CA ARG A 142 -18.60 -4.16 -10.17
C ARG A 142 -17.08 -4.16 -10.35
N VAL A 143 -16.34 -4.90 -9.52
CA VAL A 143 -14.88 -5.08 -9.68
C VAL A 143 -14.55 -5.81 -10.98
N GLU A 144 -15.27 -6.87 -11.29
CA GLU A 144 -15.08 -7.69 -12.51
C GLU A 144 -15.42 -6.92 -13.80
N ALA A 145 -16.29 -5.92 -13.71
CA ALA A 145 -16.67 -5.08 -14.86
C ALA A 145 -15.59 -4.06 -15.25
N VAL A 146 -14.57 -3.87 -14.44
CA VAL A 146 -13.46 -2.93 -14.71
C VAL A 146 -12.33 -3.64 -15.42
N GLU A 147 -11.73 -2.97 -16.42
CA GLU A 147 -10.52 -3.47 -17.07
C GLU A 147 -9.43 -3.74 -16.02
N PRO A 148 -8.76 -4.90 -16.08
CA PRO A 148 -7.75 -5.27 -15.07
C PRO A 148 -6.60 -4.27 -14.93
N GLY A 149 -6.23 -3.60 -16.01
CA GLY A 149 -5.15 -2.63 -16.06
C GLY A 149 -3.76 -3.27 -16.06
N ASP A 150 -2.75 -2.43 -15.88
CA ASP A 150 -1.34 -2.81 -15.98
C ASP A 150 -0.86 -3.69 -14.83
N GLU A 151 0.20 -4.45 -15.10
CA GLU A 151 0.99 -5.14 -14.08
C GLU A 151 2.02 -4.18 -13.45
N PRO A 152 2.44 -4.43 -12.19
CA PRO A 152 3.48 -3.63 -11.58
C PRO A 152 4.83 -3.88 -12.27
N ILE A 153 5.54 -2.79 -12.55
CA ILE A 153 6.93 -2.85 -13.01
C ILE A 153 7.81 -2.67 -11.79
N VAL A 154 8.30 -3.77 -11.24
CA VAL A 154 9.28 -3.77 -10.15
C VAL A 154 10.54 -4.40 -10.69
N PRO A 155 11.68 -3.68 -10.70
CA PRO A 155 12.95 -4.26 -11.10
C PRO A 155 13.29 -5.47 -10.21
N ASP A 156 13.75 -6.55 -10.82
CA ASP A 156 14.32 -7.73 -10.14
C ASP A 156 15.75 -7.91 -10.67
N PRO A 157 16.69 -7.10 -10.16
CA PRO A 157 18.04 -7.03 -10.70
C PRO A 157 18.91 -8.18 -10.22
N ASP A 158 19.70 -8.76 -11.12
CA ASP A 158 20.84 -9.62 -10.77
C ASP A 158 21.99 -8.79 -10.16
N THR A 159 21.99 -7.49 -10.36
CA THR A 159 22.99 -6.54 -9.87
C THR A 159 22.81 -6.27 -8.36
N PRO A 160 23.89 -6.30 -7.55
CA PRO A 160 23.85 -5.85 -6.17
C PRO A 160 23.37 -4.41 -6.03
N VAL A 161 22.37 -4.19 -5.16
CA VAL A 161 21.76 -2.88 -4.92
C VAL A 161 21.99 -2.43 -3.49
N VAL A 162 22.47 -1.20 -3.31
CA VAL A 162 22.60 -0.54 -2.02
C VAL A 162 21.63 0.63 -1.93
N SER A 163 20.61 0.55 -1.09
CA SER A 163 19.67 1.64 -0.84
C SER A 163 20.10 2.46 0.38
N VAL A 164 20.26 3.77 0.21
CA VAL A 164 20.66 4.72 1.26
C VAL A 164 19.47 5.56 1.66
N THR A 165 19.04 5.42 2.91
CA THR A 165 17.96 6.26 3.47
C THR A 165 18.42 6.95 4.75
N GLY A 166 17.73 8.01 5.13
CA GLY A 166 18.03 8.80 6.34
C GLY A 166 17.47 10.21 6.26
N THR A 167 17.58 10.95 7.36
CA THR A 167 17.14 12.35 7.41
C THR A 167 18.11 13.26 6.69
N ASN A 168 19.42 13.09 6.94
CA ASN A 168 20.50 13.88 6.35
C ASN A 168 21.59 12.96 5.80
N GLY A 169 22.43 13.48 4.90
CA GLY A 169 23.65 12.82 4.41
C GLY A 169 23.40 11.73 3.34
N LYS A 170 22.19 11.51 2.89
CA LYS A 170 21.89 10.49 1.88
C LYS A 170 22.69 10.67 0.59
N THR A 171 22.55 11.80 -0.06
CA THR A 171 23.26 12.13 -1.30
C THR A 171 24.78 12.03 -1.16
N THR A 172 25.32 12.56 -0.03
CA THR A 172 26.74 12.45 0.27
C THR A 172 27.18 10.99 0.41
N THR A 173 26.41 10.16 1.12
CA THR A 173 26.71 8.74 1.31
C THR A 173 26.61 7.97 -0.01
N VAL A 174 25.61 8.25 -0.83
CA VAL A 174 25.48 7.66 -2.18
C VAL A 174 26.72 7.95 -3.03
N ARG A 175 27.11 9.22 -3.10
CA ARG A 175 28.31 9.64 -3.87
C ARG A 175 29.60 9.01 -3.33
N LEU A 176 29.73 8.90 -2.00
CA LEU A 176 30.88 8.25 -1.38
C LEU A 176 30.92 6.75 -1.69
N LEU A 177 29.79 6.06 -1.63
CA LEU A 177 29.70 4.64 -1.98
C LEU A 177 30.00 4.43 -3.46
N ALA A 178 29.47 5.28 -4.35
CA ALA A 178 29.79 5.23 -5.78
C ALA A 178 31.30 5.39 -6.02
N HIS A 179 31.96 6.34 -5.35
CA HIS A 179 33.40 6.51 -5.42
C HIS A 179 34.17 5.28 -4.92
N ILE A 180 33.73 4.64 -3.83
CA ILE A 180 34.34 3.42 -3.31
C ILE A 180 34.23 2.26 -4.32
N VAL A 181 33.07 2.07 -4.93
CA VAL A 181 32.84 1.04 -5.96
C VAL A 181 33.75 1.27 -7.15
N ARG A 182 33.84 2.52 -7.64
CA ARG A 182 34.76 2.90 -8.72
C ARG A 182 36.23 2.66 -8.37
N SER A 183 36.63 2.99 -7.13
CA SER A 183 38.00 2.77 -6.65
C SER A 183 38.38 1.27 -6.58
N ALA A 184 37.37 0.39 -6.64
CA ALA A 184 37.54 -1.06 -6.73
C ALA A 184 37.45 -1.59 -8.18
N ASP A 185 37.61 -0.72 -9.18
CA ASP A 185 37.53 -1.02 -10.63
C ASP A 185 36.19 -1.70 -11.03
N ARG A 186 35.07 -1.28 -10.39
CA ARG A 186 33.73 -1.74 -10.71
C ARG A 186 32.91 -0.60 -11.30
N SER A 187 32.05 -0.91 -12.28
CA SER A 187 31.08 0.02 -12.79
C SER A 187 29.98 0.28 -11.75
N VAL A 188 29.50 1.51 -11.68
CA VAL A 188 28.44 1.92 -10.76
C VAL A 188 27.43 2.83 -11.45
N ALA A 189 26.15 2.61 -11.18
CA ALA A 189 25.13 3.62 -11.44
C ALA A 189 24.47 4.02 -10.12
N TYR A 190 24.16 5.31 -9.96
CA TYR A 190 23.57 5.78 -8.73
C TYR A 190 22.52 6.86 -8.97
N SER A 191 21.50 6.85 -8.11
CA SER A 191 20.43 7.85 -8.13
C SER A 191 20.48 8.75 -6.91
N SER A 192 20.10 10.02 -7.09
CA SER A 192 20.04 11.03 -6.03
C SER A 192 18.90 12.01 -6.27
N THR A 193 18.76 13.00 -5.39
CA THR A 193 17.86 14.15 -5.56
C THR A 193 18.22 15.05 -6.73
N ASP A 194 19.44 14.94 -7.26
CA ASP A 194 19.95 15.78 -8.36
C ASP A 194 19.88 15.08 -9.72
N GLY A 195 19.79 13.76 -9.73
CA GLY A 195 19.79 13.00 -10.98
C GLY A 195 20.17 11.52 -10.84
N VAL A 196 20.32 10.88 -12.00
CA VAL A 196 20.92 9.56 -12.16
C VAL A 196 22.27 9.73 -12.82
N TYR A 197 23.27 9.04 -12.29
CA TYR A 197 24.66 9.14 -12.68
C TYR A 197 25.28 7.76 -12.85
N ARG A 198 26.33 7.68 -13.62
CA ARG A 198 27.19 6.51 -13.73
C ARG A 198 28.66 6.87 -13.46
N ASP A 199 29.41 5.87 -13.06
CA ASP A 199 30.87 5.89 -12.88
C ASP A 199 31.40 7.14 -12.14
N ASP A 200 32.21 7.97 -12.76
CA ASP A 200 32.86 9.12 -12.13
C ASP A 200 31.97 10.36 -12.02
N GLY A 201 30.67 10.20 -12.14
CA GLY A 201 29.70 11.29 -12.03
C GLY A 201 29.15 11.78 -13.35
N ASP A 202 29.24 10.97 -14.38
CA ASP A 202 28.60 11.24 -15.68
C ASP A 202 27.09 11.29 -15.47
N LEU A 203 26.50 12.46 -15.64
CA LEU A 203 25.06 12.67 -15.54
C LEU A 203 24.34 12.01 -16.72
N ILE A 204 23.45 11.06 -16.39
CA ILE A 204 22.60 10.37 -17.37
C ILE A 204 21.29 11.12 -17.54
N GLU A 205 20.69 11.51 -16.42
CA GLU A 205 19.40 12.19 -16.40
C GLU A 205 19.28 13.10 -15.17
N GLU A 206 18.86 14.35 -15.40
CA GLU A 206 18.66 15.36 -14.35
C GLU A 206 17.27 15.23 -13.75
N GLY A 207 17.15 15.35 -12.42
CA GLY A 207 15.87 15.33 -11.71
C GLY A 207 15.95 14.66 -10.35
N ASP A 208 14.83 14.68 -9.62
CA ASP A 208 14.75 14.00 -8.32
C ASP A 208 14.45 12.50 -8.52
N TYR A 209 15.50 11.70 -8.44
CA TYR A 209 15.47 10.25 -8.51
C TYR A 209 15.67 9.57 -7.15
N SER A 210 15.45 10.28 -6.05
CA SER A 210 15.49 9.72 -4.69
C SER A 210 14.21 8.95 -4.32
N GLY A 211 13.25 8.86 -5.22
CA GLY A 211 11.98 8.19 -5.07
C GLY A 211 11.77 7.04 -6.05
N PHE A 212 10.50 6.74 -6.31
CA PHE A 212 10.11 5.70 -7.26
C PHE A 212 10.59 6.05 -8.69
N GLY A 213 11.21 5.08 -9.33
CA GLY A 213 11.77 5.22 -10.70
C GLY A 213 13.29 5.37 -10.70
N GLY A 214 13.91 5.82 -9.60
CA GLY A 214 15.37 5.96 -9.50
C GLY A 214 16.11 4.63 -9.67
N ALA A 215 15.58 3.56 -9.07
CA ALA A 215 16.13 2.22 -9.21
C ALA A 215 16.07 1.72 -10.66
N ALA A 216 14.89 1.80 -11.30
CA ALA A 216 14.71 1.34 -12.67
C ALA A 216 15.66 2.08 -13.63
N ARG A 217 15.82 3.40 -13.44
CA ARG A 217 16.69 4.21 -14.31
C ARG A 217 18.18 3.91 -14.10
N ALA A 218 18.64 3.76 -12.86
CA ALA A 218 20.02 3.40 -12.57
C ALA A 218 20.37 1.97 -13.03
N LEU A 219 19.45 1.02 -12.86
CA LEU A 219 19.66 -0.37 -13.27
C LEU A 219 19.64 -0.56 -14.79
N ALA A 220 18.99 0.35 -15.53
CA ALA A 220 19.01 0.35 -17.01
C ALA A 220 20.41 0.58 -17.58
N GLU A 221 21.36 1.08 -16.79
CA GLU A 221 22.77 1.24 -17.17
C GLU A 221 23.60 -0.05 -17.03
N GLU A 222 23.00 -1.14 -16.54
CA GLU A 222 23.63 -2.46 -16.34
C GLU A 222 24.96 -2.39 -15.54
N PRO A 223 25.00 -1.70 -14.38
CA PRO A 223 26.24 -1.57 -13.60
C PRO A 223 26.60 -2.85 -12.84
N ASP A 224 27.85 -2.97 -12.42
CA ASP A 224 28.26 -4.01 -11.45
C ASP A 224 27.60 -3.82 -10.08
N VAL A 225 27.34 -2.55 -9.68
CA VAL A 225 26.68 -2.19 -8.43
C VAL A 225 25.78 -0.96 -8.66
N ALA A 226 24.55 -1.01 -8.15
CA ALA A 226 23.66 0.16 -8.11
C ALA A 226 23.60 0.75 -6.69
N VAL A 227 23.77 2.08 -6.56
CA VAL A 227 23.67 2.81 -5.30
C VAL A 227 22.53 3.82 -5.37
N LEU A 228 21.49 3.62 -4.58
CA LEU A 228 20.23 4.34 -4.72
C LEU A 228 19.94 5.22 -3.51
N GLU A 229 19.75 6.52 -3.72
CA GLU A 229 19.16 7.37 -2.70
C GLU A 229 17.68 7.02 -2.57
N THR A 230 17.24 6.75 -1.34
CA THR A 230 15.86 6.37 -1.07
C THR A 230 15.22 7.33 -0.08
N ALA A 231 14.46 8.28 -0.58
CA ALA A 231 13.77 9.26 0.26
C ALA A 231 12.59 8.63 1.00
N ARG A 232 12.47 8.90 2.30
CA ARG A 232 11.35 8.43 3.13
C ARG A 232 9.98 8.80 2.54
N GLY A 233 9.86 10.00 1.98
CA GLY A 233 8.63 10.45 1.32
C GLY A 233 8.23 9.54 0.16
N GLY A 234 9.18 9.18 -0.69
CA GLY A 234 8.96 8.27 -1.81
C GLY A 234 8.45 6.90 -1.33
N ILE A 235 9.11 6.30 -0.32
CA ILE A 235 8.70 5.00 0.26
C ILE A 235 7.26 5.05 0.78
N LEU A 236 6.87 6.14 1.44
CA LEU A 236 5.54 6.29 2.01
C LEU A 236 4.46 6.54 0.95
N LEU A 237 4.82 7.17 -0.15
CA LEU A 237 3.90 7.56 -1.22
C LEU A 237 3.70 6.45 -2.26
N ARG A 238 4.76 5.78 -2.69
CA ARG A 238 4.71 4.81 -3.81
C ARG A 238 5.43 3.49 -3.53
N GLY A 239 6.15 3.36 -2.42
CA GLY A 239 7.00 2.23 -2.12
C GLY A 239 8.45 2.46 -2.59
N ILE A 240 9.27 1.41 -2.42
CA ILE A 240 10.64 1.37 -2.94
C ILE A 240 10.53 0.94 -4.41
N GLY A 241 11.03 1.74 -5.29
CA GLY A 241 11.00 1.46 -6.73
C GLY A 241 12.27 0.84 -7.22
#